data_f628d5e26c4bcceb93ab3aa029d2ec3f
#
_entry.id   f628d5e26c4bcceb93ab3aa029d2ec3f
#
_cell.length_a   1.000
_cell.length_b   1.000
_cell.length_c   1.000
_cell.angle_alpha   90.00
_cell.angle_beta   90.00
_cell.angle_gamma   90.00
#
_symmetry.space_group_name_H-M   'P 1'
#
loop_
_entity.id
_entity.type
_entity.pdbx_description
1 polymer ?
#
loop_
_entity_poly.entity_id
_entity_poly.type
_entity_poly.pdbx_seq_one_letter_code
_entity_poly.pdbx_strand_id
1 'polypeptide(L)'
;IEAKEGVNINQETKTLATITFQNLFRMYKKLSGMTGTAKTEEEEFRNIYNMYVVEVPTNKPVIREDATDLIFMTSKAKYNAIANEIEERHKKGQPILVGTISIETSELLSNLLTKKKIKHDVLNAKQHAREADIISHAGEKGAVTIATNMAGRGTDIKLGEGVRELGGLAVLGTERHESRRIDNQLRGRSGRQGDPGYSRFYISCDDDLIQRFSGESFKQ
;
A
#
# COMPACT_ATOMS: atom_id res chain seq x y z
N ILE A 1 -22.44 -5.92 31.28
CA ILE A 1 -22.76 -6.04 29.85
C ILE A 1 -22.43 -7.45 29.38
N GLU A 2 -21.20 -7.95 29.53
CA GLU A 2 -20.79 -9.29 29.09
C GLU A 2 -21.70 -10.41 29.61
N ALA A 3 -22.02 -10.40 30.90
CA ALA A 3 -22.95 -11.37 31.50
C ALA A 3 -24.38 -11.28 30.94
N LYS A 4 -24.83 -10.07 30.57
CA LYS A 4 -26.17 -9.85 29.99
C LYS A 4 -26.24 -10.38 28.54
N GLU A 5 -25.15 -10.24 27.79
CA GLU A 5 -25.07 -10.65 26.38
C GLU A 5 -24.65 -12.12 26.20
N GLY A 6 -24.44 -12.87 27.31
CA GLY A 6 -24.13 -14.31 27.29
C GLY A 6 -22.78 -14.65 26.69
N VAL A 7 -21.85 -13.70 26.64
CA VAL A 7 -20.47 -13.92 26.19
C VAL A 7 -19.56 -14.30 27.37
N ASN A 8 -18.40 -14.87 27.07
CA ASN A 8 -17.43 -15.21 28.11
C ASN A 8 -16.99 -13.94 28.85
N ILE A 9 -17.10 -13.97 30.18
CA ILE A 9 -16.64 -12.87 31.03
C ILE A 9 -15.12 -12.88 31.05
N ASN A 10 -14.52 -11.80 30.55
CA ASN A 10 -13.08 -11.59 30.62
C ASN A 10 -12.67 -11.19 32.04
N GLN A 11 -11.50 -11.67 32.51
CA GLN A 11 -10.94 -11.21 33.76
C GLN A 11 -10.66 -9.71 33.70
N GLU A 12 -11.11 -8.97 34.72
CA GLU A 12 -10.76 -7.56 34.84
C GLU A 12 -9.26 -7.39 34.98
N THR A 13 -8.67 -6.63 34.08
CA THR A 13 -7.25 -6.24 34.13
C THR A 13 -7.14 -4.81 34.60
N LYS A 14 -6.31 -4.56 35.63
CA LYS A 14 -6.01 -3.23 36.10
C LYS A 14 -4.71 -2.72 35.46
N THR A 15 -4.80 -1.68 34.66
CA THR A 15 -3.60 -0.99 34.16
C THR A 15 -2.93 -0.25 35.30
N LEU A 16 -1.74 -0.69 35.69
CA LEU A 16 -0.95 -0.09 36.75
C LEU A 16 -0.13 1.13 36.29
N ALA A 17 0.37 1.06 35.05
CA ALA A 17 1.15 2.13 34.43
C ALA A 17 1.11 1.98 32.89
N THR A 18 1.35 3.09 32.21
CA THR A 18 1.49 3.12 30.74
C THR A 18 2.82 3.77 30.37
N ILE A 19 3.41 3.31 29.27
CA ILE A 19 4.62 3.89 28.69
C ILE A 19 4.42 4.02 27.18
N THR A 20 4.93 5.09 26.58
CA THR A 20 4.94 5.22 25.11
C THR A 20 5.98 4.30 24.49
N PHE A 21 5.78 3.88 23.24
CA PHE A 21 6.78 3.09 22.51
C PHE A 21 8.12 3.82 22.42
N GLN A 22 8.12 5.13 22.21
CA GLN A 22 9.35 5.94 22.18
C GLN A 22 10.14 5.81 23.48
N ASN A 23 9.49 5.96 24.62
CA ASN A 23 10.15 5.85 25.92
C ASN A 23 10.60 4.42 26.20
N LEU A 24 9.80 3.41 25.85
CA LEU A 24 10.17 2.01 25.99
C LEU A 24 11.46 1.68 25.22
N PHE A 25 11.51 2.03 23.93
CA PHE A 25 12.68 1.73 23.11
C PHE A 25 13.92 2.51 23.51
N ARG A 26 13.79 3.73 24.05
CA ARG A 26 14.91 4.51 24.59
C ARG A 26 15.56 3.89 25.84
N MET A 27 14.90 2.96 26.50
CA MET A 27 15.47 2.25 27.65
C MET A 27 16.52 1.20 27.26
N TYR A 28 16.55 0.78 25.99
CA TYR A 28 17.52 -0.21 25.53
C TYR A 28 18.89 0.44 25.28
N LYS A 29 19.95 -0.21 25.78
CA LYS A 29 21.34 0.25 25.58
C LYS A 29 21.80 0.11 24.13
N LYS A 30 21.27 -0.89 23.42
CA LYS A 30 21.51 -1.12 21.99
C LYS A 30 20.15 -1.23 21.30
N LEU A 31 19.93 -0.37 20.35
CA LEU A 31 18.70 -0.34 19.55
C LEU A 31 19.09 -0.29 18.08
N SER A 32 18.52 -1.19 17.29
CA SER A 32 18.67 -1.20 15.84
C SER A 32 17.41 -1.78 15.19
N GLY A 33 17.21 -1.47 13.93
CA GLY A 33 16.10 -1.99 13.16
C GLY A 33 16.41 -1.99 11.66
N MET A 34 15.59 -2.65 10.88
CA MET A 34 15.72 -2.68 9.42
C MET A 34 14.36 -2.40 8.77
N THR A 35 14.38 -1.53 7.79
CA THR A 35 13.21 -1.28 6.93
C THR A 35 13.68 -0.70 5.59
N GLY A 36 12.95 -0.94 4.52
CA GLY A 36 13.21 -0.35 3.20
C GLY A 36 12.84 1.14 3.08
N THR A 37 12.28 1.75 4.13
CA THR A 37 11.73 3.12 4.09
C THR A 37 12.20 4.02 5.22
N ALA A 38 13.30 3.67 5.91
CA ALA A 38 13.79 4.44 7.04
C ALA A 38 14.35 5.82 6.65
N LYS A 39 14.91 5.96 5.44
CA LYS A 39 15.61 7.18 5.01
C LYS A 39 14.70 8.42 5.01
N THR A 40 13.44 8.26 4.68
CA THR A 40 12.48 9.36 4.69
C THR A 40 12.17 9.91 6.08
N GLU A 41 12.43 9.11 7.11
CA GLU A 41 12.15 9.43 8.52
C GLU A 41 13.46 9.58 9.35
N GLU A 42 14.60 9.79 8.70
CA GLU A 42 15.91 9.86 9.37
C GLU A 42 15.98 10.94 10.44
N GLU A 43 15.35 12.07 10.20
CA GLU A 43 15.30 13.17 11.16
C GLU A 43 14.55 12.77 12.45
N GLU A 44 13.42 12.06 12.31
CA GLU A 44 12.67 11.52 13.45
C GLU A 44 13.51 10.51 14.23
N PHE A 45 14.18 9.57 13.56
CA PHE A 45 15.06 8.60 14.22
C PHE A 45 16.20 9.28 14.97
N ARG A 46 16.77 10.33 14.43
CA ARG A 46 17.83 11.11 15.10
C ARG A 46 17.29 11.83 16.34
N ASN A 47 16.17 12.52 16.20
CA ASN A 47 15.63 13.36 17.26
C ASN A 47 15.06 12.54 18.43
N ILE A 48 14.40 11.42 18.15
CA ILE A 48 13.74 10.60 19.18
C ILE A 48 14.69 9.57 19.78
N TYR A 49 15.48 8.88 18.96
CA TYR A 49 16.27 7.72 19.39
C TYR A 49 17.77 7.92 19.28
N ASN A 50 18.23 9.07 18.82
CA ASN A 50 19.66 9.36 18.52
C ASN A 50 20.28 8.30 17.60
N MET A 51 19.52 7.87 16.59
CA MET A 51 19.93 6.86 15.64
C MET A 51 20.12 7.47 14.24
N TYR A 52 21.10 6.95 13.51
CA TYR A 52 21.33 7.29 12.10
C TYR A 52 20.79 6.20 11.20
N VAL A 53 20.37 6.60 10.00
CA VAL A 53 19.93 5.67 8.97
C VAL A 53 21.09 5.39 8.01
N VAL A 54 21.47 4.13 7.90
CA VAL A 54 22.47 3.66 6.96
C VAL A 54 21.78 2.96 5.81
N GLU A 55 21.96 3.46 4.60
CA GLU A 55 21.45 2.84 3.38
C GLU A 55 22.38 1.73 2.92
N VAL A 56 21.87 0.50 2.90
CA VAL A 56 22.59 -0.65 2.35
C VAL A 56 22.18 -0.82 0.90
N PRO A 57 23.14 -0.78 -0.04
CA PRO A 57 22.85 -0.96 -1.47
C PRO A 57 22.12 -2.28 -1.74
N THR A 58 21.20 -2.27 -2.69
CA THR A 58 20.49 -3.48 -3.11
C THR A 58 21.45 -4.44 -3.84
N ASN A 59 21.27 -5.76 -3.65
CA ASN A 59 22.09 -6.79 -4.33
C ASN A 59 21.96 -6.71 -5.85
N LYS A 60 20.77 -6.38 -6.36
CA LYS A 60 20.51 -6.14 -7.78
C LYS A 60 19.91 -4.75 -7.96
N PRO A 61 20.23 -4.06 -9.06
CA PRO A 61 19.65 -2.74 -9.32
C PRO A 61 18.12 -2.82 -9.41
N VAL A 62 17.45 -1.79 -8.94
CA VAL A 62 16.01 -1.62 -9.13
C VAL A 62 15.77 -1.14 -10.55
N ILE A 63 15.12 -1.97 -11.36
CA ILE A 63 14.77 -1.68 -12.76
C ILE A 63 13.28 -1.39 -12.96
N ARG A 64 12.53 -1.28 -11.87
CA ARG A 64 11.13 -0.87 -11.89
C ARG A 64 11.00 0.53 -12.47
N GLU A 65 10.02 0.71 -13.35
CA GLU A 65 9.63 2.02 -13.86
C GLU A 65 8.71 2.72 -12.85
N ASP A 66 9.17 3.83 -12.29
CA ASP A 66 8.35 4.70 -11.45
C ASP A 66 7.84 5.87 -12.30
N ALA A 67 6.65 5.71 -12.90
CA ALA A 67 6.06 6.70 -13.78
C ALA A 67 5.56 7.93 -13.01
N THR A 68 5.49 9.08 -13.70
CA THR A 68 4.96 10.32 -13.15
C THR A 68 3.49 10.17 -12.78
N ASP A 69 3.09 10.90 -11.72
CA ASP A 69 1.71 10.94 -11.27
C ASP A 69 0.78 11.51 -12.35
N LEU A 70 -0.44 11.02 -12.41
CA LEU A 70 -1.51 11.60 -13.23
C LEU A 70 -2.47 12.38 -12.33
N ILE A 71 -2.72 13.63 -12.72
CA ILE A 71 -3.57 14.56 -11.97
C ILE A 71 -4.90 14.75 -12.69
N PHE A 72 -6.00 14.65 -11.96
CA PHE A 72 -7.36 14.79 -12.46
C PHE A 72 -8.13 15.86 -11.69
N MET A 73 -9.03 16.56 -12.36
CA MET A 73 -9.88 17.55 -11.72
C MET A 73 -10.90 16.95 -10.76
N THR A 74 -11.34 15.71 -11.02
CA THR A 74 -12.37 15.04 -10.22
C THR A 74 -12.01 13.61 -9.89
N SER A 75 -12.45 13.13 -8.74
CA SER A 75 -12.30 11.73 -8.32
C SER A 75 -12.94 10.77 -9.33
N LYS A 76 -14.08 11.13 -9.93
CA LYS A 76 -14.75 10.31 -10.95
C LYS A 76 -13.86 10.08 -12.17
N ALA A 77 -13.22 11.13 -12.68
CA ALA A 77 -12.30 11.02 -13.82
C ALA A 77 -11.08 10.17 -13.45
N LYS A 78 -10.53 10.34 -12.26
CA LYS A 78 -9.43 9.56 -11.71
C LYS A 78 -9.75 8.06 -11.68
N TYR A 79 -10.86 7.66 -11.04
CA TYR A 79 -11.21 6.24 -10.94
C TYR A 79 -11.54 5.61 -12.28
N ASN A 80 -12.13 6.33 -13.21
CA ASN A 80 -12.33 5.86 -14.58
C ASN A 80 -10.99 5.62 -15.29
N ALA A 81 -10.01 6.52 -15.14
CA ALA A 81 -8.68 6.35 -15.70
C ALA A 81 -7.96 5.13 -15.11
N ILE A 82 -8.02 4.95 -13.78
CA ILE A 82 -7.48 3.76 -13.12
C ILE A 82 -8.11 2.48 -13.67
N ALA A 83 -9.44 2.44 -13.77
CA ALA A 83 -10.14 1.26 -14.28
C ALA A 83 -9.79 0.95 -15.75
N ASN A 84 -9.53 1.97 -16.58
CA ASN A 84 -9.06 1.78 -17.96
C ASN A 84 -7.62 1.26 -18.00
N GLU A 85 -6.70 1.81 -17.20
CA GLU A 85 -5.33 1.31 -17.08
C GLU A 85 -5.30 -0.16 -16.63
N ILE A 86 -6.13 -0.51 -15.64
CA ILE A 86 -6.27 -1.91 -15.19
C ILE A 86 -6.74 -2.80 -16.34
N GLU A 87 -7.75 -2.37 -17.09
CA GLU A 87 -8.29 -3.14 -18.23
C GLU A 87 -7.23 -3.37 -19.29
N GLU A 88 -6.46 -2.35 -19.65
CA GLU A 88 -5.40 -2.45 -20.66
C GLU A 88 -4.30 -3.42 -20.25
N ARG A 89 -3.82 -3.32 -19.00
CA ARG A 89 -2.77 -4.20 -18.48
C ARG A 89 -3.26 -5.62 -18.29
N HIS A 90 -4.48 -5.80 -17.79
CA HIS A 90 -5.12 -7.10 -17.64
C HIS A 90 -5.25 -7.83 -18.98
N LYS A 91 -5.65 -7.13 -20.05
CA LYS A 91 -5.70 -7.68 -21.42
C LYS A 91 -4.33 -8.17 -21.92
N LYS A 92 -3.24 -7.52 -21.50
CA LYS A 92 -1.87 -7.95 -21.80
C LYS A 92 -1.38 -9.11 -20.90
N GLY A 93 -2.16 -9.45 -19.86
CA GLY A 93 -1.81 -10.47 -18.88
C GLY A 93 -0.87 -10.01 -17.79
N GLN A 94 -0.57 -8.69 -17.69
CA GLN A 94 0.26 -8.16 -16.62
C GLN A 94 -0.52 -8.17 -15.30
N PRO A 95 0.05 -8.68 -14.18
CA PRO A 95 -0.59 -8.61 -12.87
C PRO A 95 -0.57 -7.18 -12.33
N ILE A 96 -1.63 -6.82 -11.60
CA ILE A 96 -1.85 -5.46 -11.11
C ILE A 96 -2.21 -5.51 -9.62
N LEU A 97 -1.49 -4.72 -8.82
CA LEU A 97 -1.83 -4.43 -7.44
C LEU A 97 -2.29 -2.97 -7.34
N VAL A 98 -3.51 -2.75 -6.90
CA VAL A 98 -4.05 -1.42 -6.69
C VAL A 98 -4.09 -1.10 -5.20
N GLY A 99 -3.34 -0.08 -4.80
CA GLY A 99 -3.33 0.43 -3.43
C GLY A 99 -4.42 1.48 -3.22
N THR A 100 -5.28 1.26 -2.23
CA THR A 100 -6.33 2.19 -1.83
C THR A 100 -6.14 2.65 -0.39
N ILE A 101 -6.64 3.83 -0.05
CA ILE A 101 -6.51 4.39 1.31
C ILE A 101 -7.61 3.87 2.23
N SER A 102 -8.81 3.64 1.70
CA SER A 102 -9.97 3.26 2.49
C SER A 102 -10.70 2.05 1.94
N ILE A 103 -11.56 1.47 2.76
CA ILE A 103 -12.42 0.35 2.37
C ILE A 103 -13.43 0.82 1.32
N GLU A 104 -13.99 2.03 1.50
CA GLU A 104 -14.97 2.63 0.59
C GLU A 104 -14.39 2.80 -0.81
N THR A 105 -13.15 3.28 -0.92
CA THR A 105 -12.41 3.39 -2.17
C THR A 105 -12.20 2.02 -2.83
N SER A 106 -11.87 1.01 -2.04
CA SER A 106 -11.71 -0.36 -2.53
C SER A 106 -13.02 -0.92 -3.09
N GLU A 107 -14.13 -0.70 -2.40
CA GLU A 107 -15.46 -1.14 -2.83
C GLU A 107 -15.92 -0.39 -4.10
N LEU A 108 -15.68 0.92 -4.18
CA LEU A 108 -15.98 1.72 -5.37
C LEU A 108 -15.25 1.19 -6.60
N LEU A 109 -13.93 0.96 -6.47
CA LEU A 109 -13.12 0.45 -7.57
C LEU A 109 -13.52 -0.98 -7.95
N SER A 110 -13.81 -1.84 -6.97
CA SER A 110 -14.32 -3.19 -7.18
C SER A 110 -15.61 -3.18 -7.99
N ASN A 111 -16.55 -2.29 -7.68
CA ASN A 111 -17.79 -2.13 -8.44
C ASN A 111 -17.53 -1.68 -9.89
N LEU A 112 -16.57 -0.80 -10.13
CA LEU A 112 -16.19 -0.38 -11.48
C LEU A 112 -15.58 -1.54 -12.28
N LEU A 113 -14.71 -2.34 -11.70
CA LEU A 113 -14.10 -3.49 -12.35
C LEU A 113 -15.12 -4.60 -12.61
N THR A 114 -16.07 -4.81 -11.71
CA THR A 114 -17.18 -5.75 -11.91
C THR A 114 -18.04 -5.35 -13.10
N LYS A 115 -18.37 -4.06 -13.26
CA LYS A 115 -19.10 -3.55 -14.44
C LYS A 115 -18.32 -3.77 -15.75
N LYS A 116 -16.97 -3.71 -15.68
CA LYS A 116 -16.08 -4.02 -16.81
C LYS A 116 -15.85 -5.52 -17.01
N LYS A 117 -16.45 -6.38 -16.18
CA LYS A 117 -16.26 -7.85 -16.17
C LYS A 117 -14.81 -8.29 -15.98
N ILE A 118 -14.03 -7.53 -15.24
CA ILE A 118 -12.65 -7.85 -14.87
C ILE A 118 -12.68 -8.64 -13.56
N LYS A 119 -12.17 -9.87 -13.58
CA LYS A 119 -12.01 -10.69 -12.37
C LYS A 119 -10.94 -10.06 -11.48
N HIS A 120 -11.24 -9.88 -10.21
CA HIS A 120 -10.32 -9.27 -9.24
C HIS A 120 -10.58 -9.77 -7.83
N ASP A 121 -9.57 -9.65 -6.98
CA ASP A 121 -9.65 -9.92 -5.55
C ASP A 121 -9.54 -8.62 -4.76
N VAL A 122 -10.24 -8.55 -3.62
CA VAL A 122 -10.20 -7.38 -2.72
C VAL A 122 -9.65 -7.81 -1.37
N LEU A 123 -8.56 -7.15 -0.97
CA LEU A 123 -7.93 -7.30 0.35
C LEU A 123 -8.26 -6.11 1.22
N ASN A 124 -9.06 -6.32 2.23
CA ASN A 124 -9.36 -5.32 3.26
C ASN A 124 -9.41 -5.98 4.64
N ALA A 125 -9.47 -5.16 5.69
CA ALA A 125 -9.50 -5.62 7.08
C ALA A 125 -10.63 -6.62 7.43
N LYS A 126 -11.63 -6.78 6.55
CA LYS A 126 -12.73 -7.72 6.74
C LYS A 126 -12.39 -9.17 6.34
N GLN A 127 -11.25 -9.42 5.70
CA GLN A 127 -10.93 -10.72 5.07
C GLN A 127 -9.56 -11.29 5.46
N HIS A 128 -9.11 -11.06 6.68
CA HIS A 128 -7.80 -11.51 7.17
C HIS A 128 -7.50 -13.01 6.95
N ALA A 129 -8.50 -13.88 7.07
CA ALA A 129 -8.30 -15.33 6.92
C ALA A 129 -7.89 -15.76 5.50
N ARG A 130 -8.17 -14.93 4.47
CA ARG A 130 -7.85 -15.22 3.06
C ARG A 130 -6.70 -14.36 2.53
N GLU A 131 -6.15 -13.50 3.36
CA GLU A 131 -5.14 -12.52 2.94
C GLU A 131 -3.89 -13.20 2.35
N ALA A 132 -3.35 -14.20 3.03
CA ALA A 132 -2.16 -14.91 2.56
C ALA A 132 -2.40 -15.64 1.24
N ASP A 133 -3.58 -16.24 1.07
CA ASP A 133 -3.97 -16.94 -0.16
C ASP A 133 -4.08 -15.96 -1.34
N ILE A 134 -4.78 -14.84 -1.18
CA ILE A 134 -4.92 -13.82 -2.23
C ILE A 134 -3.56 -13.23 -2.61
N ILE A 135 -2.70 -12.92 -1.64
CA ILE A 135 -1.35 -12.37 -1.90
C ILE A 135 -0.48 -13.38 -2.64
N SER A 136 -0.59 -14.66 -2.34
CA SER A 136 0.20 -15.70 -3.04
C SER A 136 -0.09 -15.76 -4.54
N HIS A 137 -1.31 -15.40 -4.96
CA HIS A 137 -1.75 -15.39 -6.36
C HIS A 137 -1.68 -14.01 -7.02
N ALA A 138 -1.40 -12.94 -6.25
CA ALA A 138 -1.39 -11.56 -6.76
C ALA A 138 -0.32 -11.30 -7.84
N GLY A 139 0.72 -12.13 -7.93
CA GLY A 139 1.77 -12.06 -8.95
C GLY A 139 1.56 -12.93 -10.16
N GLU A 140 0.46 -13.65 -10.25
CA GLU A 140 0.14 -14.53 -11.38
C GLU A 140 -0.33 -13.73 -12.60
N LYS A 141 -0.18 -14.34 -13.78
CA LYS A 141 -0.55 -13.71 -15.04
C LYS A 141 -2.01 -13.25 -15.05
N GLY A 142 -2.23 -11.96 -15.28
CA GLY A 142 -3.54 -11.34 -15.35
C GLY A 142 -4.26 -11.19 -14.01
N ALA A 143 -3.60 -11.45 -12.89
CA ALA A 143 -4.18 -11.19 -11.57
C ALA A 143 -4.44 -9.69 -11.35
N VAL A 144 -5.59 -9.36 -10.77
CA VAL A 144 -5.92 -8.00 -10.35
C VAL A 144 -6.30 -8.04 -8.88
N THR A 145 -5.53 -7.34 -8.06
CA THR A 145 -5.73 -7.31 -6.60
C THR A 145 -5.89 -5.87 -6.14
N ILE A 146 -6.99 -5.57 -5.47
CA ILE A 146 -7.23 -4.30 -4.79
C ILE A 146 -6.88 -4.50 -3.32
N ALA A 147 -5.97 -3.71 -2.77
CA ALA A 147 -5.54 -3.82 -1.38
C ALA A 147 -5.56 -2.47 -0.68
N THR A 148 -6.09 -2.41 0.54
CA THR A 148 -5.84 -1.27 1.40
C THR A 148 -4.38 -1.27 1.85
N ASN A 149 -3.81 -0.11 2.14
CA ASN A 149 -2.37 0.10 2.35
C ASN A 149 -1.68 -0.87 3.29
N MET A 150 -2.38 -1.34 4.31
CA MET A 150 -1.81 -2.22 5.33
C MET A 150 -1.99 -3.70 5.02
N ALA A 151 -2.87 -4.04 4.06
CA ALA A 151 -3.14 -5.42 3.70
C ALA A 151 -1.94 -6.08 3.00
N GLY A 152 -1.63 -7.32 3.33
CA GLY A 152 -0.51 -8.08 2.78
C GLY A 152 0.88 -7.58 3.19
N ARG A 153 1.00 -6.73 4.22
CA ARG A 153 2.30 -6.28 4.72
C ARG A 153 3.10 -7.45 5.29
N GLY A 154 4.38 -7.52 4.90
CA GLY A 154 5.28 -8.60 5.32
C GLY A 154 5.25 -9.84 4.43
N THR A 155 4.29 -9.93 3.49
CA THR A 155 4.21 -11.04 2.52
C THR A 155 4.79 -10.60 1.18
N ASP A 156 5.66 -11.43 0.60
CA ASP A 156 6.25 -11.18 -0.71
C ASP A 156 5.32 -11.65 -1.84
N ILE A 157 5.15 -10.82 -2.87
CA ILE A 157 4.40 -11.15 -4.08
C ILE A 157 5.38 -11.75 -5.08
N LYS A 158 5.32 -13.07 -5.27
CA LYS A 158 6.16 -13.76 -6.23
C LYS A 158 5.53 -13.66 -7.63
N LEU A 159 6.35 -13.33 -8.62
CA LEU A 159 5.92 -13.30 -10.00
C LEU A 159 5.71 -14.72 -10.55
N GLY A 160 4.57 -14.94 -11.18
CA GLY A 160 4.28 -16.17 -11.89
C GLY A 160 5.14 -16.33 -13.15
N GLU A 161 5.04 -17.50 -13.78
CA GLU A 161 5.77 -17.80 -15.01
C GLU A 161 5.35 -16.85 -16.15
N GLY A 162 6.34 -16.31 -16.88
CA GLY A 162 6.13 -15.40 -18.01
C GLY A 162 5.73 -13.97 -17.64
N VAL A 163 5.61 -13.64 -16.34
CA VAL A 163 5.20 -12.31 -15.89
C VAL A 163 6.34 -11.28 -16.00
N ARG A 164 7.59 -11.72 -15.91
CA ARG A 164 8.75 -10.83 -16.09
C ARG A 164 8.78 -10.21 -17.48
N GLU A 165 8.49 -11.01 -18.51
CA GLU A 165 8.44 -10.60 -19.92
C GLU A 165 7.28 -9.64 -20.20
N LEU A 166 6.24 -9.66 -19.35
CA LEU A 166 5.10 -8.72 -19.40
C LEU A 166 5.36 -7.40 -18.66
N GLY A 167 6.57 -7.23 -18.11
CA GLY A 167 6.95 -6.03 -17.36
C GLY A 167 6.77 -6.16 -15.83
N GLY A 168 6.60 -7.38 -15.33
CA GLY A 168 6.45 -7.65 -13.90
C GLY A 168 5.14 -7.15 -13.30
N LEU A 169 5.12 -6.96 -11.97
CA LEU A 169 3.94 -6.47 -11.26
C LEU A 169 3.76 -4.96 -11.49
N ALA A 170 2.56 -4.54 -11.89
CA ALA A 170 2.17 -3.13 -11.93
C ALA A 170 1.51 -2.74 -10.60
N VAL A 171 2.00 -1.66 -9.98
CA VAL A 171 1.44 -1.09 -8.73
C VAL A 171 0.81 0.26 -9.06
N LEU A 172 -0.48 0.40 -8.80
CA LEU A 172 -1.25 1.62 -9.01
C LEU A 172 -1.71 2.16 -7.66
N GLY A 173 -1.30 3.38 -7.29
CA GLY A 173 -1.79 4.08 -6.11
C GLY A 173 -2.99 4.95 -6.47
N THR A 174 -4.11 4.81 -5.77
CA THR A 174 -5.32 5.61 -6.04
C THR A 174 -5.24 7.02 -5.48
N GLU A 175 -4.30 7.27 -4.58
CA GLU A 175 -4.02 8.57 -3.94
C GLU A 175 -2.61 8.59 -3.38
N ARG A 176 -2.08 9.78 -3.07
CA ARG A 176 -0.87 9.95 -2.27
C ARG A 176 -1.22 9.93 -0.79
N HIS A 177 -0.30 9.42 0.01
CA HIS A 177 -0.41 9.38 1.46
C HIS A 177 0.26 10.59 2.09
N GLU A 178 -0.10 10.90 3.33
CA GLU A 178 0.53 11.96 4.12
C GLU A 178 2.03 11.73 4.33
N SER A 179 2.46 10.47 4.39
CA SER A 179 3.88 10.09 4.50
C SER A 179 4.40 9.45 3.23
N ARG A 180 5.49 10.00 2.69
CA ARG A 180 6.24 9.43 1.56
C ARG A 180 6.67 7.98 1.83
N ARG A 181 6.89 7.64 3.09
CA ARG A 181 7.21 6.28 3.52
C ARG A 181 6.13 5.28 3.11
N ILE A 182 4.86 5.64 3.24
CA ILE A 182 3.74 4.76 2.87
C ILE A 182 3.68 4.58 1.36
N ASP A 183 3.87 5.64 0.58
CA ASP A 183 3.96 5.56 -0.88
C ASP A 183 5.09 4.64 -1.32
N ASN A 184 6.27 4.76 -0.70
CA ASN A 184 7.42 3.91 -1.00
C ASN A 184 7.18 2.44 -0.59
N GLN A 185 6.45 2.18 0.48
CA GLN A 185 6.04 0.82 0.85
C GLN A 185 5.11 0.20 -0.19
N LEU A 186 4.20 0.98 -0.75
CA LEU A 186 3.32 0.51 -1.83
C LEU A 186 4.13 0.22 -3.11
N ARG A 187 4.95 1.18 -3.57
CA ARG A 187 5.85 0.97 -4.73
C ARG A 187 6.76 -0.23 -4.56
N GLY A 188 7.32 -0.39 -3.37
CA GLY A 188 8.24 -1.47 -3.02
C GLY A 188 7.62 -2.87 -3.04
N ARG A 189 6.33 -3.01 -3.34
CA ARG A 189 5.71 -4.30 -3.63
C ARG A 189 6.12 -4.85 -4.99
N SER A 190 6.55 -3.99 -5.91
CA SER A 190 7.00 -4.31 -7.26
C SER A 190 8.50 -4.06 -7.44
N GLY A 191 9.10 -4.71 -8.41
CA GLY A 191 10.51 -4.52 -8.77
C GLY A 191 11.50 -5.08 -7.75
N ARG A 192 11.13 -6.15 -7.04
CA ARG A 192 11.97 -6.82 -6.06
C ARG A 192 12.97 -7.75 -6.73
N GLN A 193 14.11 -7.99 -6.08
CA GLN A 193 15.13 -8.94 -6.54
C GLN A 193 15.66 -8.70 -7.96
N GLY A 194 15.59 -7.44 -8.45
CA GLY A 194 15.96 -7.09 -9.81
C GLY A 194 14.93 -7.47 -10.87
N ASP A 195 13.70 -7.76 -10.46
CA ASP A 195 12.58 -7.98 -11.38
C ASP A 195 12.13 -6.67 -12.02
N PRO A 196 11.63 -6.70 -13.26
CA PRO A 196 10.91 -5.57 -13.81
C PRO A 196 9.65 -5.28 -13.01
N GLY A 197 9.14 -4.08 -13.12
CA GLY A 197 7.94 -3.66 -12.46
C GLY A 197 7.53 -2.27 -12.91
N TYR A 198 6.36 -1.86 -12.47
CA TYR A 198 5.81 -0.55 -12.79
C TYR A 198 5.11 0.04 -11.58
N SER A 199 5.23 1.35 -11.38
CA SER A 199 4.39 2.05 -10.40
C SER A 199 3.91 3.40 -10.90
N ARG A 200 2.69 3.76 -10.55
CA ARG A 200 2.10 5.08 -10.81
C ARG A 200 1.07 5.44 -9.76
N PHE A 201 1.01 6.71 -9.41
CA PHE A 201 -0.05 7.26 -8.57
C PHE A 201 -1.01 8.12 -9.40
N TYR A 202 -2.27 8.10 -8.99
CA TYR A 202 -3.37 8.88 -9.56
C TYR A 202 -3.88 9.83 -8.50
N ILE A 203 -3.92 11.11 -8.81
CA ILE A 203 -4.27 12.18 -7.89
C ILE A 203 -5.47 12.93 -8.46
N SER A 204 -6.39 13.36 -7.61
CA SER A 204 -7.45 14.29 -8.00
C SER A 204 -7.49 15.51 -7.09
N CYS A 205 -8.02 16.62 -7.61
CA CYS A 205 -8.25 17.81 -6.80
C CYS A 205 -9.25 17.55 -5.65
N ASP A 206 -10.03 16.49 -5.74
CA ASP A 206 -10.99 16.12 -4.69
C ASP A 206 -10.38 15.24 -3.59
N ASP A 207 -9.12 14.79 -3.72
CA ASP A 207 -8.46 13.95 -2.72
C ASP A 207 -8.26 14.72 -1.41
N ASP A 208 -8.49 14.05 -0.29
CA ASP A 208 -8.40 14.64 1.05
C ASP A 208 -7.08 15.36 1.30
N LEU A 209 -5.96 14.76 0.87
CA LEU A 209 -4.64 15.35 1.02
C LEU A 209 -4.55 16.69 0.28
N ILE A 210 -5.06 16.75 -0.95
CA ILE A 210 -5.06 17.97 -1.76
C ILE A 210 -6.00 19.02 -1.15
N GLN A 211 -7.19 18.63 -0.73
CA GLN A 211 -8.15 19.54 -0.10
C GLN A 211 -7.61 20.17 1.20
N ARG A 212 -6.87 19.40 2.01
CA ARG A 212 -6.29 19.90 3.27
C ARG A 212 -5.15 20.89 3.08
N PHE A 213 -4.29 20.67 2.07
CA PHE A 213 -3.01 21.40 1.95
C PHE A 213 -2.97 22.42 0.81
N SER A 214 -3.80 22.28 -0.21
CA SER A 214 -3.72 23.15 -1.41
C SER A 214 -4.84 24.19 -1.50
N GLY A 215 -5.91 24.06 -0.73
CA GLY A 215 -7.04 24.98 -0.76
C GLY A 215 -7.63 25.18 -2.16
N GLU A 216 -8.30 26.32 -2.38
CA GLU A 216 -8.92 26.65 -3.67
C GLU A 216 -7.90 27.01 -4.78
N SER A 217 -6.67 27.35 -4.42
CA SER A 217 -5.63 27.76 -5.38
C SER A 217 -5.15 26.63 -6.31
N PHE A 218 -5.45 25.37 -6.00
CA PHE A 218 -5.09 24.24 -6.86
C PHE A 218 -6.08 24.01 -8.02
N LYS A 219 -7.26 24.68 -7.97
CA LYS A 219 -8.30 24.57 -9.00
C LYS A 219 -8.18 25.65 -10.09
N GLN A 220 -7.27 26.61 -9.93
CA GLN A 220 -6.91 27.63 -10.90
C GLN A 220 -5.75 27.16 -11.79
#